data_f5eb4db2d67b80c01de1527b0695947c
#
_entry.id   f5eb4db2d67b80c01de1527b0695947c
#
_cell.length_a   1.000
_cell.length_b   1.000
_cell.length_c   1.000
_cell.angle_alpha   90.00
_cell.angle_beta   90.00
_cell.angle_gamma   90.00
#
_symmetry.space_group_name_H-M   'P 1'
#
loop_
_entity.id
_entity.type
_entity.pdbx_description
1 polymer ?
#
loop_
_entity_poly.entity_id
_entity_poly.type
_entity_poly.pdbx_seq_one_letter_code
_entity_poly.pdbx_strand_id
1 'polypeptide(L)'
;MAKIVVGVDASPCALQALTWAADEARLRLATLEVVHAYHGQALAAPLYFPSQEALPGRATGGQRPPDERLAESSEQRAEFQAAVRRQAEDMLDGLLGELPESLEDVDVQRTVLEDRNPAEALVELSDDADLLVVGSRGRGGFSSLLLGSVSHAVVLHARCPVVVIPSRTAERKALVPPV
;
A
#
# COMPACT_ATOMS: atom_id res chain seq x y z
N MET A 1 -4.58 -5.55 -24.42
CA MET A 1 -3.48 -4.60 -24.20
C MET A 1 -2.69 -5.18 -23.04
N ALA A 2 -1.37 -5.14 -23.07
CA ALA A 2 -0.58 -5.71 -21.96
C ALA A 2 -0.83 -4.91 -20.68
N LYS A 3 -0.84 -5.58 -19.53
CA LYS A 3 -1.13 -4.98 -18.22
C LYS A 3 -0.02 -5.33 -17.22
N ILE A 4 0.57 -4.33 -16.63
CA ILE A 4 1.53 -4.48 -15.54
C ILE A 4 0.89 -3.99 -14.26
N VAL A 5 0.90 -4.82 -13.21
CA VAL A 5 0.43 -4.47 -11.88
C VAL A 5 1.62 -4.21 -10.98
N VAL A 6 1.63 -3.12 -10.23
CA VAL A 6 2.64 -2.85 -9.20
C VAL A 6 2.00 -2.61 -7.85
N GLY A 7 2.41 -3.41 -6.86
CA GLY A 7 2.00 -3.24 -5.47
C GLY A 7 2.89 -2.23 -4.76
N VAL A 8 2.26 -1.19 -4.17
CA VAL A 8 2.98 -0.11 -3.48
C VAL A 8 2.50 0.09 -2.05
N ASP A 9 3.45 0.42 -1.19
CA ASP A 9 3.23 0.97 0.14
C ASP A 9 4.18 2.17 0.32
N ALA A 10 3.98 3.10 1.16
CA ALA A 10 4.86 4.28 1.25
C ALA A 10 6.32 3.95 1.69
N SER A 11 6.88 2.80 1.30
CA SER A 11 8.28 2.45 1.54
C SER A 11 9.18 2.93 0.40
N PRO A 12 10.48 3.20 0.67
CA PRO A 12 11.43 3.55 -0.39
C PRO A 12 11.58 2.46 -1.45
N CYS A 13 11.32 1.21 -1.09
CA CYS A 13 11.37 0.08 -2.01
C CYS A 13 10.18 0.07 -2.97
N ALA A 14 9.01 0.54 -2.51
CA ALA A 14 7.83 0.68 -3.34
C ALA A 14 8.02 1.73 -4.44
N LEU A 15 8.67 2.86 -4.14
CA LEU A 15 8.99 3.87 -5.15
C LEU A 15 9.94 3.32 -6.23
N GLN A 16 10.95 2.54 -5.83
CA GLN A 16 11.85 1.88 -6.79
C GLN A 16 11.10 0.87 -7.66
N ALA A 17 10.17 0.11 -7.07
CA ALA A 17 9.32 -0.83 -7.79
C ALA A 17 8.38 -0.10 -8.77
N LEU A 18 7.77 1.00 -8.35
CA LEU A 18 6.93 1.84 -9.19
C LEU A 18 7.71 2.43 -10.38
N THR A 19 8.88 3.02 -10.14
CA THR A 19 9.71 3.58 -11.21
C THR A 19 10.11 2.49 -12.23
N TRP A 20 10.54 1.33 -11.75
CA TRP A 20 10.88 0.21 -12.63
C TRP A 20 9.66 -0.28 -13.44
N ALA A 21 8.51 -0.41 -12.80
CA ALA A 21 7.27 -0.86 -13.45
C ALA A 21 6.78 0.14 -14.51
N ALA A 22 6.94 1.44 -14.26
CA ALA A 22 6.60 2.49 -15.20
C ALA A 22 7.52 2.47 -16.44
N ASP A 23 8.83 2.31 -16.26
CA ASP A 23 9.78 2.12 -17.36
C ASP A 23 9.42 0.90 -18.22
N GLU A 24 9.08 -0.22 -17.58
CA GLU A 24 8.69 -1.45 -18.26
C GLU A 24 7.36 -1.31 -18.99
N ALA A 25 6.37 -0.62 -18.41
CA ALA A 25 5.08 -0.34 -19.02
C ALA A 25 5.25 0.50 -20.29
N ARG A 26 6.11 1.53 -20.23
CA ARG A 26 6.45 2.35 -21.38
C ARG A 26 7.09 1.54 -22.50
N LEU A 27 8.06 0.68 -22.17
CA LEU A 27 8.75 -0.17 -23.16
C LEU A 27 7.81 -1.17 -23.84
N ARG A 28 6.83 -1.69 -23.12
CA ARG A 28 5.86 -2.67 -23.62
C ARG A 28 4.58 -2.06 -24.19
N LEU A 29 4.41 -0.74 -24.11
CA LEU A 29 3.15 -0.06 -24.42
C LEU A 29 1.97 -0.67 -23.64
N ALA A 30 2.21 -0.95 -22.36
CA ALA A 30 1.28 -1.59 -21.44
C ALA A 30 0.61 -0.56 -20.54
N THR A 31 -0.62 -0.86 -20.09
CA THR A 31 -1.25 -0.15 -18.97
C THR A 31 -0.53 -0.51 -17.68
N LEU A 32 -0.20 0.48 -16.86
CA LEU A 32 0.35 0.32 -15.51
C LEU A 32 -0.75 0.49 -14.47
N GLU A 33 -1.11 -0.58 -13.77
CA GLU A 33 -2.00 -0.50 -12.62
C GLU A 33 -1.20 -0.40 -11.32
N VAL A 34 -1.30 0.74 -10.64
CA VAL A 34 -0.65 1.01 -9.35
C VAL A 34 -1.63 0.71 -8.23
N VAL A 35 -1.29 -0.28 -7.41
CA VAL A 35 -2.18 -0.84 -6.39
C VAL A 35 -1.66 -0.59 -5.00
N HIS A 36 -2.49 0.02 -4.17
CA HIS A 36 -2.29 0.08 -2.72
C HIS A 36 -3.43 -0.66 -2.01
N ALA A 37 -3.07 -1.71 -1.27
CA ALA A 37 -4.02 -2.45 -0.44
C ALA A 37 -3.72 -2.22 1.04
N TYR A 38 -4.75 -1.96 1.84
CA TYR A 38 -4.63 -1.73 3.27
C TYR A 38 -5.78 -2.36 4.06
N HIS A 39 -5.51 -2.68 5.33
CA HIS A 39 -6.55 -3.05 6.26
C HIS A 39 -7.11 -1.81 6.95
N GLY A 40 -8.38 -1.52 6.76
CA GLY A 40 -9.06 -0.40 7.41
C GLY A 40 -8.99 -0.46 8.94
N GLN A 41 -8.90 -1.67 9.50
CA GLN A 41 -8.75 -1.87 10.95
C GLN A 41 -7.33 -1.62 11.48
N ALA A 42 -6.30 -1.68 10.65
CA ALA A 42 -4.91 -1.50 11.10
C ALA A 42 -4.60 -0.04 11.51
N LEU A 43 -5.40 0.91 11.07
CA LEU A 43 -5.35 2.31 11.51
C LEU A 43 -6.32 2.61 12.67
N ALA A 44 -7.17 1.65 13.03
CA ALA A 44 -8.11 1.75 14.15
C ALA A 44 -7.48 1.37 15.52
N ALA A 45 -6.17 1.23 15.61
CA ALA A 45 -5.52 1.35 16.91
C ALA A 45 -5.73 2.82 17.33
N PRO A 46 -6.59 3.12 18.33
CA PRO A 46 -6.69 4.45 18.81
C PRO A 46 -5.29 4.86 19.23
N LEU A 47 -4.79 5.96 18.71
CA LEU A 47 -3.85 6.75 19.45
C LEU A 47 -4.60 7.14 20.73
N TYR A 48 -4.56 6.26 21.71
CA TYR A 48 -4.99 6.55 23.05
C TYR A 48 -4.02 7.62 23.56
N PHE A 49 -4.36 8.86 23.25
CA PHE A 49 -3.89 9.97 24.04
C PHE A 49 -4.72 9.89 25.34
N PRO A 50 -4.12 9.55 26.47
CA PRO A 50 -4.78 9.78 27.73
C PRO A 50 -4.88 11.31 27.89
N SER A 51 -5.99 11.89 27.44
CA SER A 51 -6.36 13.21 27.89
C SER A 51 -6.52 13.10 29.40
N GLN A 52 -5.53 13.65 30.13
CA GLN A 52 -5.70 13.98 31.53
C GLN A 52 -6.97 14.80 31.65
N GLU A 53 -7.87 14.29 32.46
CA GLU A 53 -8.98 14.91 33.15
C GLU A 53 -10.25 14.09 33.04
N ALA A 54 -10.20 12.87 33.56
CA ALA A 54 -11.40 12.25 34.10
C ALA A 54 -11.53 12.66 35.57
N LEU A 55 -12.07 13.85 35.81
CA LEU A 55 -12.56 14.20 37.16
C LEU A 55 -13.82 13.37 37.44
N PRO A 56 -13.91 12.69 38.59
CA PRO A 56 -15.11 11.98 38.97
C PRO A 56 -16.16 12.97 39.47
N GLY A 57 -17.33 13.00 38.81
CA GLY A 57 -18.50 13.66 39.34
C GLY A 57 -19.30 14.49 38.35
N ARG A 58 -20.19 13.86 37.65
CA ARG A 58 -21.61 14.25 37.50
C ARG A 58 -22.32 13.32 36.53
N ALA A 59 -22.94 12.32 37.08
CA ALA A 59 -24.00 11.60 36.38
C ALA A 59 -25.21 12.56 36.29
N THR A 60 -25.45 13.12 35.08
CA THR A 60 -26.75 13.64 34.72
C THR A 60 -27.25 12.75 33.62
N GLY A 61 -28.15 11.84 34.03
CA GLY A 61 -28.77 10.86 33.16
C GLY A 61 -29.64 11.51 32.08
N GLY A 62 -29.25 11.35 30.88
CA GLY A 62 -30.06 11.33 29.70
C GLY A 62 -29.63 10.12 28.91
N GLN A 63 -30.33 8.99 29.12
CA GLN A 63 -30.12 7.82 28.26
C GLN A 63 -30.67 8.18 26.89
N ARG A 64 -29.78 8.50 25.93
CA ARG A 64 -30.14 8.55 24.52
C ARG A 64 -30.63 7.17 24.07
N PRO A 65 -31.63 7.11 23.20
CA PRO A 65 -32.11 5.86 22.65
C PRO A 65 -30.97 5.04 22.01
N PRO A 66 -31.03 3.70 22.08
CA PRO A 66 -30.01 2.84 21.47
C PRO A 66 -29.78 3.10 19.98
N ASP A 67 -30.84 3.47 19.26
CA ASP A 67 -30.82 3.72 17.81
C ASP A 67 -29.99 4.96 17.44
N GLU A 68 -30.04 6.04 18.23
CA GLU A 68 -29.23 7.23 17.99
C GLU A 68 -27.72 6.96 18.23
N ARG A 69 -27.36 6.11 19.21
CA ARG A 69 -25.96 5.73 19.46
C ARG A 69 -25.40 4.84 18.35
N LEU A 70 -26.24 3.96 17.79
CA LEU A 70 -25.83 3.12 16.67
C LEU A 70 -25.65 3.95 15.39
N ALA A 71 -26.50 4.94 15.16
CA ALA A 71 -26.39 5.85 14.02
C ALA A 71 -25.12 6.72 14.13
N GLU A 72 -24.88 7.38 15.28
CA GLU A 72 -23.65 8.17 15.52
C GLU A 72 -22.38 7.32 15.36
N SER A 73 -22.38 6.07 15.82
CA SER A 73 -21.25 5.16 15.64
C SER A 73 -21.04 4.73 14.19
N SER A 74 -22.11 4.64 13.40
CA SER A 74 -22.02 4.30 11.96
C SER A 74 -21.52 5.47 11.13
N GLU A 75 -21.96 6.69 11.43
CA GLU A 75 -21.47 7.92 10.79
C GLU A 75 -19.99 8.16 11.09
N GLN A 76 -19.58 8.06 12.35
CA GLN A 76 -18.18 8.19 12.75
C GLN A 76 -17.29 7.13 12.08
N ARG A 77 -17.80 5.92 11.93
CA ARG A 77 -17.08 4.85 11.22
C ARG A 77 -16.93 5.16 9.73
N ALA A 78 -18.01 5.64 9.09
CA ALA A 78 -17.99 6.03 7.68
C ALA A 78 -17.03 7.21 7.43
N GLU A 79 -17.05 8.23 8.30
CA GLU A 79 -16.12 9.36 8.24
C GLU A 79 -14.66 8.90 8.39
N PHE A 80 -14.41 7.99 9.33
CA PHE A 80 -13.08 7.42 9.53
C PHE A 80 -12.60 6.64 8.31
N GLN A 81 -13.45 5.76 7.75
CA GLN A 81 -13.14 5.02 6.53
C GLN A 81 -12.85 5.96 5.35
N ALA A 82 -13.68 6.99 5.18
CA ALA A 82 -13.45 7.99 4.15
C ALA A 82 -12.14 8.77 4.33
N ALA A 83 -11.73 9.06 5.56
CA ALA A 83 -10.45 9.71 5.87
C ALA A 83 -9.26 8.80 5.54
N VAL A 84 -9.34 7.52 5.92
CA VAL A 84 -8.31 6.52 5.61
C VAL A 84 -8.15 6.33 4.11
N ARG A 85 -9.27 6.23 3.39
CA ARG A 85 -9.25 6.12 1.92
C ARG A 85 -8.60 7.32 1.26
N ARG A 86 -8.96 8.54 1.67
CA ARG A 86 -8.31 9.76 1.17
C ARG A 86 -6.82 9.74 1.42
N GLN A 87 -6.38 9.33 2.61
CA GLN A 87 -4.95 9.22 2.91
C GLN A 87 -4.23 8.21 2.00
N ALA A 88 -4.88 7.11 1.64
CA ALA A 88 -4.34 6.12 0.72
C ALA A 88 -4.26 6.69 -0.72
N GLU A 89 -5.27 7.42 -1.15
CA GLU A 89 -5.31 8.12 -2.45
C GLU A 89 -4.21 9.20 -2.52
N ASP A 90 -4.09 10.04 -1.51
CA ASP A 90 -3.05 11.08 -1.39
C ASP A 90 -1.63 10.47 -1.43
N MET A 91 -1.45 9.33 -0.80
CA MET A 91 -0.17 8.61 -0.82
C MET A 91 0.16 8.10 -2.23
N LEU A 92 -0.81 7.55 -2.96
CA LEU A 92 -0.60 7.13 -4.34
C LEU A 92 -0.28 8.33 -5.24
N ASP A 93 -0.99 9.44 -5.09
CA ASP A 93 -0.74 10.66 -5.85
C ASP A 93 0.67 11.22 -5.56
N GLY A 94 1.10 11.18 -4.30
CA GLY A 94 2.46 11.54 -3.92
C GLY A 94 3.53 10.67 -4.59
N LEU A 95 3.34 9.35 -4.59
CA LEU A 95 4.27 8.41 -5.24
C LEU A 95 4.32 8.60 -6.76
N LEU A 96 3.17 8.83 -7.39
CA LEU A 96 3.11 9.08 -8.83
C LEU A 96 3.75 10.42 -9.20
N GLY A 97 3.63 11.44 -8.35
CA GLY A 97 4.30 12.73 -8.52
C GLY A 97 5.83 12.67 -8.41
N GLU A 98 6.39 11.59 -7.85
CA GLU A 98 7.84 11.36 -7.81
C GLU A 98 8.38 10.65 -9.07
N LEU A 99 7.50 10.23 -9.99
CA LEU A 99 7.94 9.62 -11.25
C LEU A 99 8.59 10.67 -12.16
N PRO A 100 9.64 10.28 -12.91
CA PRO A 100 10.24 11.15 -13.91
C PRO A 100 9.24 11.61 -14.98
N GLU A 101 9.35 12.87 -15.44
CA GLU A 101 8.53 13.42 -16.54
C GLU A 101 8.58 12.56 -17.83
N SER A 102 9.67 11.83 -18.04
CA SER A 102 9.81 10.90 -19.17
C SER A 102 8.79 9.75 -19.17
N LEU A 103 8.01 9.59 -18.11
CA LEU A 103 7.00 8.55 -17.93
C LEU A 103 5.56 9.08 -17.97
N GLU A 104 5.37 10.36 -18.33
CA GLU A 104 4.03 10.97 -18.46
C GLU A 104 3.17 10.30 -19.55
N ASP A 105 3.78 9.67 -20.56
CA ASP A 105 3.09 8.95 -21.63
C ASP A 105 2.58 7.55 -21.24
N VAL A 106 2.85 7.09 -20.01
CA VAL A 106 2.38 5.78 -19.53
C VAL A 106 0.92 5.88 -19.13
N ASP A 107 0.08 4.98 -19.65
CA ASP A 107 -1.32 4.85 -19.20
C ASP A 107 -1.35 4.25 -17.80
N VAL A 108 -1.59 5.12 -16.79
CA VAL A 108 -1.55 4.76 -15.37
C VAL A 108 -2.96 4.68 -14.79
N GLN A 109 -3.30 3.53 -14.24
CA GLN A 109 -4.51 3.30 -13.45
C GLN A 109 -4.17 3.22 -11.97
N ARG A 110 -4.99 3.81 -11.12
CA ARG A 110 -4.83 3.85 -9.66
C ARG A 110 -5.89 2.98 -9.00
N THR A 111 -5.48 2.04 -8.18
CA THR A 111 -6.37 1.14 -7.47
C THR A 111 -6.05 1.14 -5.98
N VAL A 112 -7.04 1.54 -5.19
CA VAL A 112 -6.99 1.48 -3.72
C VAL A 112 -7.94 0.39 -3.24
N LEU A 113 -7.41 -0.62 -2.57
CA LEU A 113 -8.17 -1.76 -2.06
C LEU A 113 -8.25 -1.72 -0.53
N GLU A 114 -9.45 -1.45 -0.06
CA GLU A 114 -9.76 -1.39 1.37
C GLU A 114 -10.09 -2.78 1.92
N ASP A 115 -9.73 -3.00 3.19
CA ASP A 115 -9.98 -4.23 3.97
C ASP A 115 -9.47 -5.52 3.34
N ARG A 116 -8.46 -5.42 2.51
CA ARG A 116 -7.83 -6.57 1.88
C ARG A 116 -6.45 -6.84 2.45
N ASN A 117 -6.16 -8.12 2.61
CA ASN A 117 -4.77 -8.54 2.78
C ASN A 117 -4.00 -8.17 1.51
N PRO A 118 -2.95 -7.32 1.58
CA PRO A 118 -2.23 -6.88 0.39
C PRO A 118 -1.68 -8.01 -0.47
N ALA A 119 -1.25 -9.11 0.15
CA ALA A 119 -0.74 -10.26 -0.59
C ALA A 119 -1.86 -10.98 -1.36
N GLU A 120 -3.01 -11.20 -0.74
CA GLU A 120 -4.17 -11.84 -1.39
C GLU A 120 -4.69 -10.98 -2.53
N ALA A 121 -4.82 -9.67 -2.31
CA ALA A 121 -5.28 -8.73 -3.32
C ALA A 121 -4.37 -8.72 -4.57
N LEU A 122 -3.04 -8.70 -4.37
CA LEU A 122 -2.09 -8.72 -5.47
C LEU A 122 -2.07 -10.08 -6.20
N VAL A 123 -2.24 -11.18 -5.48
CA VAL A 123 -2.37 -12.51 -6.08
C VAL A 123 -3.64 -12.60 -6.94
N GLU A 124 -4.78 -12.09 -6.47
CA GLU A 124 -6.01 -12.02 -7.26
C GLU A 124 -5.83 -11.18 -8.54
N LEU A 125 -5.19 -10.02 -8.44
CA LEU A 125 -4.92 -9.14 -9.59
C LEU A 125 -3.93 -9.75 -10.59
N SER A 126 -3.12 -10.71 -10.16
CA SER A 126 -2.20 -11.41 -11.05
C SER A 126 -2.87 -12.32 -12.09
N ASP A 127 -4.17 -12.61 -11.94
CA ASP A 127 -4.95 -13.42 -12.89
C ASP A 127 -5.11 -12.73 -14.24
N ASP A 128 -5.25 -11.41 -14.21
CA ASP A 128 -5.48 -10.57 -15.41
C ASP A 128 -4.25 -9.70 -15.75
N ALA A 129 -3.10 -9.96 -15.14
CA ALA A 129 -1.87 -9.23 -15.37
C ALA A 129 -0.86 -10.03 -16.20
N ASP A 130 -0.11 -9.34 -17.07
CA ASP A 130 1.01 -9.93 -17.79
C ASP A 130 2.30 -9.92 -16.97
N LEU A 131 2.34 -9.05 -15.93
CA LEU A 131 3.46 -8.91 -15.02
C LEU A 131 3.02 -8.28 -13.70
N LEU A 132 3.50 -8.84 -12.59
CA LEU A 132 3.31 -8.27 -11.25
C LEU A 132 4.66 -7.82 -10.68
N VAL A 133 4.72 -6.58 -10.21
CA VAL A 133 5.92 -5.95 -9.66
C VAL A 133 5.72 -5.61 -8.19
N VAL A 134 6.67 -5.96 -7.35
CA VAL A 134 6.64 -5.62 -5.92
C VAL A 134 8.04 -5.24 -5.42
N GLY A 135 8.11 -4.41 -4.40
CA GLY A 135 9.34 -4.23 -3.64
C GLY A 135 9.67 -5.47 -2.83
N SER A 136 10.95 -5.78 -2.64
CA SER A 136 11.38 -6.93 -1.82
C SER A 136 10.95 -6.79 -0.36
N ARG A 137 10.76 -5.57 0.13
CA ARG A 137 10.36 -5.23 1.51
C ARG A 137 9.43 -4.04 1.53
N GLY A 138 8.57 -4.00 2.55
CA GLY A 138 7.67 -2.88 2.83
C GLY A 138 8.00 -2.21 4.17
N ARG A 139 7.06 -1.47 4.74
CA ARG A 139 7.19 -0.64 5.96
C ARG A 139 7.57 -1.41 7.22
N GLY A 140 7.22 -2.69 7.35
CA GLY A 140 7.35 -3.48 8.59
C GLY A 140 8.47 -4.52 8.61
N GLY A 141 9.37 -4.51 7.64
CA GLY A 141 10.32 -5.60 7.44
C GLY A 141 11.47 -5.63 8.44
N PHE A 142 11.70 -6.80 9.04
CA PHE A 142 12.96 -7.09 9.71
C PHE A 142 14.11 -6.99 8.71
N SER A 143 15.17 -6.25 9.05
CA SER A 143 16.32 -5.99 8.17
C SER A 143 17.08 -7.26 7.75
N SER A 144 16.88 -8.36 8.46
CA SER A 144 17.52 -9.66 8.21
C SER A 144 16.82 -10.54 7.17
N LEU A 145 15.59 -10.21 6.77
CA LEU A 145 14.85 -11.00 5.79
C LEU A 145 15.11 -10.52 4.36
N LEU A 146 15.29 -11.45 3.43
CA LEU A 146 15.45 -11.16 2.00
C LEU A 146 14.14 -10.63 1.38
N LEU A 147 13.01 -11.18 1.77
CA LEU A 147 11.67 -10.83 1.30
C LEU A 147 10.76 -10.48 2.47
N GLY A 148 9.89 -9.50 2.27
CA GLY A 148 8.76 -9.21 3.16
C GLY A 148 7.61 -10.20 2.98
N SER A 149 6.62 -10.15 3.86
CA SER A 149 5.47 -11.07 3.83
C SER A 149 4.69 -11.00 2.51
N VAL A 150 4.45 -9.80 2.00
CA VAL A 150 3.72 -9.60 0.73
C VAL A 150 4.52 -10.12 -0.45
N SER A 151 5.78 -9.70 -0.61
CA SER A 151 6.62 -10.15 -1.72
C SER A 151 6.85 -11.67 -1.70
N HIS A 152 7.01 -12.27 -0.51
CA HIS A 152 7.13 -13.72 -0.38
C HIS A 152 5.85 -14.45 -0.83
N ALA A 153 4.68 -14.00 -0.38
CA ALA A 153 3.40 -14.62 -0.76
C ALA A 153 3.12 -14.47 -2.27
N VAL A 154 3.39 -13.29 -2.83
CA VAL A 154 3.21 -13.02 -4.26
C VAL A 154 4.10 -13.93 -5.12
N VAL A 155 5.38 -14.11 -4.76
CA VAL A 155 6.29 -15.02 -5.49
C VAL A 155 5.82 -16.46 -5.48
N LEU A 156 5.16 -16.89 -4.40
CA LEU A 156 4.68 -18.28 -4.27
C LEU A 156 3.34 -18.52 -4.98
N HIS A 157 2.48 -17.50 -5.08
CA HIS A 157 1.06 -17.71 -5.41
C HIS A 157 0.57 -16.92 -6.61
N ALA A 158 1.34 -15.97 -7.15
CA ALA A 158 0.93 -15.21 -8.33
C ALA A 158 0.78 -16.12 -9.56
N ARG A 159 -0.14 -15.73 -10.44
CA ARG A 159 -0.48 -16.48 -11.66
C ARG A 159 0.14 -15.90 -12.92
N CYS A 160 0.89 -14.82 -12.79
CA CYS A 160 1.73 -14.24 -13.83
C CYS A 160 3.20 -14.17 -13.38
N PRO A 161 4.15 -13.86 -14.28
CA PRO A 161 5.52 -13.55 -13.91
C PRO A 161 5.60 -12.45 -12.84
N VAL A 162 6.53 -12.59 -11.89
CA VAL A 162 6.74 -11.66 -10.78
C VAL A 162 8.14 -11.07 -10.83
N VAL A 163 8.24 -9.75 -10.75
CA VAL A 163 9.49 -9.03 -10.55
C VAL A 163 9.54 -8.49 -9.13
N VAL A 164 10.61 -8.82 -8.42
CA VAL A 164 10.87 -8.33 -7.07
C VAL A 164 12.03 -7.35 -7.11
N ILE A 165 11.76 -6.09 -6.78
CA ILE A 165 12.76 -5.03 -6.77
C ILE A 165 13.45 -5.02 -5.40
N PRO A 166 14.78 -5.25 -5.34
CA PRO A 166 15.50 -5.28 -4.08
C PRO A 166 15.58 -3.87 -3.47
N SER A 167 15.44 -3.77 -2.14
CA SER A 167 15.75 -2.52 -1.48
C SER A 167 17.25 -2.24 -1.65
N ARG A 168 17.58 -1.14 -2.31
CA ARG A 168 18.96 -0.64 -2.34
C ARG A 168 19.28 -0.09 -0.95
N THR A 169 19.62 -0.94 -0.02
CA THR A 169 20.45 -0.50 1.09
C THR A 169 21.80 -0.08 0.47
N ALA A 170 22.14 1.19 0.58
CA ALA A 170 23.39 1.73 0.12
C ALA A 170 24.53 0.91 0.72
N GLU A 171 25.05 -0.05 -0.06
CA GLU A 171 26.37 -0.64 0.03
C GLU A 171 26.43 -1.86 -0.89
N ARG A 172 26.29 -1.64 -2.21
CA ARG A 172 27.10 -2.47 -3.08
C ARG A 172 28.55 -1.97 -2.93
N LYS A 173 29.21 -2.40 -1.88
CA LYS A 173 30.65 -2.41 -1.84
C LYS A 173 31.09 -3.12 -3.11
N ALA A 174 31.67 -2.38 -4.04
CA ALA A 174 32.16 -2.92 -5.29
C ALA A 174 33.06 -4.10 -4.99
N LEU A 175 32.56 -5.31 -5.25
CA LEU A 175 33.43 -6.46 -5.43
C LEU A 175 34.10 -6.23 -6.79
N VAL A 176 35.16 -5.44 -6.78
CA VAL A 176 36.17 -5.50 -7.84
C VAL A 176 37.04 -6.68 -7.46
N PRO A 177 37.06 -7.79 -8.23
CA PRO A 177 38.01 -8.82 -8.00
C PRO A 177 39.41 -8.23 -8.23
N PRO A 178 40.38 -8.54 -7.37
CA PRO A 178 41.78 -8.16 -7.67
C PRO A 178 42.22 -8.86 -8.94
N VAL A 179 42.81 -8.09 -9.83
CA VAL A 179 43.49 -8.56 -11.05
C VAL A 179 44.77 -9.30 -10.65
#